data_15413e2d282b9cb890d5ea0db2a6dfa8
#
_entry.id   15413e2d282b9cb890d5ea0db2a6dfa8
#
_cell.length_a   1.000
_cell.length_b   1.000
_cell.length_c   1.000
_cell.angle_alpha   90.00
_cell.angle_beta   90.00
_cell.angle_gamma   90.00
#
_symmetry.space_group_name_H-M   'P 1'
#
loop_
_entity.id
_entity.type
_entity.pdbx_description
1 polymer ?
#
loop_
_entity_poly.entity_id
_entity_poly.type
_entity_poly.pdbx_seq_one_letter_code
_entity_poly.pdbx_strand_id
1 'polypeptide(L)'
;SAVFLGTNPNGSPNIGAAVNDDTVDYVDVLPSLNLSFRMPSDFVIRFAAAREIVRSRLDDLRNSMNNAYTFAPDPVTGVTTAFVTGSAGNPELRPWRANALDLTFEKYWGVKGYLAAQFFWKDLKTYIFNQDLAIPTSELALSPAMQGGSLVPFAPFAIINVPINGQGGKLYGVELAGTLPFETFIPGLEGFGVTGGVSYTKSKIRPSPNQPPSALPGYSKWVVNTTAYYERGGFNIRASLRHRSSFIGEVSGFAANRVHRNARA
;
A
#
# COMPACT_ATOMS: atom_id res chain seq x y z
N SER A 1 -8.60 9.48 -23.96
CA SER A 1 -7.85 10.72 -23.72
C SER A 1 -8.33 11.83 -24.64
N ALA A 2 -8.27 13.10 -24.18
CA ALA A 2 -8.54 14.25 -25.03
C ALA A 2 -7.35 14.46 -25.97
N VAL A 3 -7.61 14.60 -27.25
CA VAL A 3 -6.59 14.86 -28.29
C VAL A 3 -6.86 16.24 -28.90
N PHE A 4 -5.82 17.05 -28.98
CA PHE A 4 -5.89 18.32 -29.67
C PHE A 4 -5.95 18.10 -31.18
N LEU A 5 -7.06 18.48 -31.82
CA LEU A 5 -7.30 18.33 -33.25
C LEU A 5 -7.00 19.62 -34.04
N GLY A 6 -6.48 20.65 -33.39
CA GLY A 6 -6.22 21.97 -33.97
C GLY A 6 -7.00 23.05 -33.28
N THR A 7 -7.11 24.22 -33.94
CA THR A 7 -7.82 25.38 -33.40
C THR A 7 -9.05 25.65 -34.24
N ASN A 8 -10.19 25.84 -33.63
CA ASN A 8 -11.41 26.26 -34.29
C ASN A 8 -11.26 27.68 -34.91
N PRO A 9 -12.09 28.05 -35.90
CA PRO A 9 -12.03 29.39 -36.50
C PRO A 9 -12.21 30.56 -35.53
N ASN A 10 -12.81 30.30 -34.36
CA ASN A 10 -13.01 31.28 -33.28
C ASN A 10 -11.83 31.37 -32.29
N GLY A 11 -10.72 30.69 -32.56
CA GLY A 11 -9.53 30.63 -31.70
C GLY A 11 -9.61 29.65 -30.54
N SER A 12 -10.73 28.92 -30.32
CA SER A 12 -10.84 27.94 -29.28
C SER A 12 -10.16 26.60 -29.69
N PRO A 13 -9.59 25.84 -28.73
CA PRO A 13 -9.00 24.55 -29.06
C PRO A 13 -10.10 23.56 -29.53
N ASN A 14 -9.83 22.89 -30.64
CA ASN A 14 -10.64 21.77 -31.09
C ASN A 14 -10.11 20.51 -30.41
N ILE A 15 -10.90 19.93 -29.49
CA ILE A 15 -10.53 18.78 -28.69
C ILE A 15 -11.38 17.58 -29.10
N GLY A 16 -10.76 16.56 -29.61
CA GLY A 16 -11.36 15.27 -29.86
C GLY A 16 -11.11 14.26 -28.73
N ALA A 17 -11.84 13.17 -28.74
CA ALA A 17 -11.56 12.02 -27.89
C ALA A 17 -10.79 10.97 -28.69
N ALA A 18 -9.60 10.60 -28.27
CA ALA A 18 -8.94 9.40 -28.74
C ALA A 18 -9.25 8.24 -27.76
N VAL A 19 -9.74 7.14 -28.30
CA VAL A 19 -9.84 5.88 -27.56
C VAL A 19 -8.51 5.18 -27.74
N ASN A 20 -7.75 5.03 -26.66
CA ASN A 20 -6.61 4.13 -26.62
C ASN A 20 -7.11 2.79 -26.07
N ASP A 21 -6.95 1.74 -26.83
CA ASP A 21 -7.30 0.37 -26.45
C ASP A 21 -5.99 -0.37 -26.12
N ASP A 22 -5.59 -0.27 -24.86
CA ASP A 22 -4.42 -0.97 -24.34
C ASP A 22 -4.88 -2.22 -23.59
N THR A 23 -4.55 -3.38 -24.09
CA THR A 23 -4.87 -4.67 -23.50
C THR A 23 -3.60 -5.34 -22.98
N VAL A 24 -3.61 -5.73 -21.70
CA VAL A 24 -2.54 -6.50 -21.09
C VAL A 24 -3.08 -7.81 -20.55
N ASP A 25 -2.63 -8.91 -21.11
CA ASP A 25 -2.98 -10.26 -20.69
C ASP A 25 -1.89 -10.86 -19.80
N TYR A 26 -2.32 -11.55 -18.75
CA TYR A 26 -1.42 -12.35 -17.92
C TYR A 26 -2.13 -13.59 -17.36
N VAL A 27 -1.35 -14.63 -17.13
CA VAL A 27 -1.80 -15.86 -16.49
C VAL A 27 -1.02 -16.07 -15.19
N ASP A 28 -1.74 -16.31 -14.10
CA ASP A 28 -1.15 -16.61 -12.79
C ASP A 28 -1.59 -17.98 -12.31
N VAL A 29 -0.62 -18.82 -11.92
CA VAL A 29 -0.87 -20.08 -11.22
C VAL A 29 -0.71 -19.82 -9.73
N LEU A 30 -1.78 -20.07 -8.96
CA LEU A 30 -1.90 -19.73 -7.54
C LEU A 30 -2.06 -21.00 -6.68
N PRO A 31 -0.99 -21.81 -6.51
CA PRO A 31 -1.06 -22.97 -5.66
C PRO A 31 -1.25 -22.56 -4.20
N SER A 32 -2.01 -23.37 -3.46
CA SER A 32 -2.17 -23.24 -2.01
C SER A 32 -2.18 -24.59 -1.33
N LEU A 33 -1.57 -24.65 -0.15
CA LEU A 33 -1.55 -25.80 0.73
C LEU A 33 -1.92 -25.35 2.14
N ASN A 34 -2.87 -26.02 2.76
CA ASN A 34 -3.28 -25.78 4.15
C ASN A 34 -3.31 -27.11 4.90
N LEU A 35 -2.54 -27.21 5.97
CA LEU A 35 -2.47 -28.37 6.85
C LEU A 35 -2.90 -27.96 8.25
N SER A 36 -3.69 -28.80 8.90
CA SER A 36 -4.13 -28.58 10.28
C SER A 36 -3.97 -29.88 11.07
N PHE A 37 -3.15 -29.81 12.12
CA PHE A 37 -2.87 -30.90 13.02
C PHE A 37 -3.54 -30.61 14.36
N ARG A 38 -4.53 -31.43 14.73
CA ARG A 38 -5.18 -31.36 16.04
C ARG A 38 -4.50 -32.39 16.96
N MET A 39 -3.95 -31.88 18.04
CA MET A 39 -3.23 -32.69 19.02
C MET A 39 -4.08 -32.85 20.29
N PRO A 40 -3.75 -33.82 21.17
CA PRO A 40 -4.38 -33.92 22.48
C PRO A 40 -4.33 -32.59 23.26
N SER A 41 -5.23 -32.43 24.21
CA SER A 41 -5.30 -31.25 25.09
C SER A 41 -5.62 -29.94 24.37
N ASP A 42 -6.48 -29.99 23.34
CA ASP A 42 -6.95 -28.80 22.62
C ASP A 42 -5.82 -27.94 22.07
N PHE A 43 -4.77 -28.56 21.58
CA PHE A 43 -3.67 -27.89 20.89
C PHE A 43 -3.76 -28.13 19.38
N VAL A 44 -3.62 -27.04 18.59
CA VAL A 44 -3.72 -27.09 17.14
C VAL A 44 -2.48 -26.43 16.52
N ILE A 45 -1.90 -27.09 15.53
CA ILE A 45 -0.85 -26.53 14.68
C ILE A 45 -1.41 -26.37 13.28
N ARG A 46 -1.28 -25.18 12.69
CA ARG A 46 -1.65 -24.93 11.29
C ARG A 46 -0.44 -24.48 10.51
N PHE A 47 -0.31 -25.02 9.33
CA PHE A 47 0.67 -24.60 8.35
C PHE A 47 -0.05 -24.22 7.06
N ALA A 48 0.26 -23.04 6.49
CA ALA A 48 -0.22 -22.64 5.20
C ALA A 48 0.93 -22.18 4.32
N ALA A 49 0.86 -22.53 3.04
CA ALA A 49 1.76 -22.04 2.00
C ALA A 49 0.95 -21.69 0.77
N ALA A 50 1.12 -20.48 0.24
CA ALA A 50 0.35 -20.03 -0.92
C ALA A 50 1.15 -19.08 -1.80
N ARG A 51 0.80 -19.06 -3.08
CA ARG A 51 1.09 -17.92 -3.96
C ARG A 51 -0.15 -17.04 -3.99
N GLU A 52 0.04 -15.78 -3.67
CA GLU A 52 -1.01 -14.77 -3.57
C GLU A 52 -0.84 -13.70 -4.64
N ILE A 53 -1.95 -13.15 -5.12
CA ILE A 53 -1.96 -11.95 -5.97
C ILE A 53 -2.92 -10.91 -5.41
N VAL A 54 -2.58 -9.63 -5.62
CA VAL A 54 -3.48 -8.50 -5.42
C VAL A 54 -3.48 -7.67 -6.69
N ARG A 55 -4.64 -7.53 -7.31
CA ARG A 55 -4.79 -6.73 -8.53
C ARG A 55 -4.62 -5.25 -8.24
N SER A 56 -4.11 -4.51 -9.24
CA SER A 56 -4.04 -3.06 -9.21
C SER A 56 -5.44 -2.45 -9.03
N ARG A 57 -5.51 -1.27 -8.45
CA ARG A 57 -6.76 -0.50 -8.42
C ARG A 57 -7.13 -0.08 -9.84
N LEU A 58 -8.42 0.01 -10.14
CA LEU A 58 -8.87 0.44 -11.46
C LEU A 58 -8.42 1.86 -11.79
N ASP A 59 -8.34 2.73 -10.78
CA ASP A 59 -7.81 4.09 -10.95
C ASP A 59 -6.35 4.11 -11.38
N ASP A 60 -5.55 3.14 -10.93
CA ASP A 60 -4.14 3.01 -11.30
C ASP A 60 -3.96 2.50 -12.73
N LEU A 61 -4.97 1.77 -13.26
CA LEU A 61 -4.97 1.20 -14.61
C LEU A 61 -5.55 2.14 -15.68
N ARG A 62 -6.01 3.35 -15.30
CA ARG A 62 -6.60 4.27 -16.26
C ARG A 62 -5.60 4.66 -17.36
N ASN A 63 -6.05 4.67 -18.60
CA ASN A 63 -5.28 5.21 -19.73
C ASN A 63 -5.60 6.69 -19.94
N SER A 64 -5.34 7.50 -18.92
CA SER A 64 -5.56 8.95 -18.97
C SER A 64 -4.54 9.68 -18.10
N MET A 65 -4.20 10.87 -18.53
CA MET A 65 -3.29 11.78 -17.83
C MET A 65 -4.04 13.06 -17.46
N ASN A 66 -3.86 13.50 -16.21
CA ASN A 66 -4.21 14.84 -15.77
C ASN A 66 -2.92 15.66 -15.69
N ASN A 67 -2.92 16.85 -16.25
CA ASN A 67 -1.76 17.72 -16.24
C ASN A 67 -2.14 19.17 -15.88
N ALA A 68 -1.15 19.88 -15.35
CA ALA A 68 -1.23 21.31 -15.04
C ALA A 68 0.02 22.00 -15.59
N TYR A 69 -0.13 23.27 -15.94
CA TYR A 69 0.96 24.11 -16.43
C TYR A 69 1.32 25.16 -15.39
N THR A 70 2.62 25.31 -15.15
CA THR A 70 3.18 26.41 -14.37
C THR A 70 4.09 27.23 -15.27
N PHE A 71 3.85 28.52 -15.35
CA PHE A 71 4.64 29.46 -16.17
C PHE A 71 5.73 30.09 -15.31
N ALA A 72 6.97 29.91 -15.71
CA ALA A 72 8.13 30.52 -15.05
C ALA A 72 9.25 30.79 -16.05
N PRO A 73 10.17 31.71 -15.78
CA PRO A 73 11.39 31.82 -16.56
C PRO A 73 12.20 30.55 -16.53
N ASP A 74 12.62 30.07 -17.67
CA ASP A 74 13.57 28.93 -17.75
C ASP A 74 14.91 29.39 -17.10
N PRO A 75 15.48 28.60 -16.20
CA PRO A 75 16.65 28.98 -15.42
C PRO A 75 17.93 29.19 -16.28
N VAL A 76 17.95 28.66 -17.50
CA VAL A 76 19.09 28.72 -18.41
C VAL A 76 18.90 29.86 -19.44
N THR A 77 17.72 29.92 -20.03
CA THR A 77 17.44 30.88 -21.16
C THR A 77 16.78 32.16 -20.71
N GLY A 78 16.18 32.21 -19.53
CA GLY A 78 15.37 33.32 -19.04
C GLY A 78 14.01 33.49 -19.76
N VAL A 79 13.70 32.69 -20.76
CA VAL A 79 12.44 32.76 -21.52
C VAL A 79 11.33 32.16 -20.67
N THR A 80 10.17 32.85 -20.64
CA THR A 80 8.98 32.29 -20.01
C THR A 80 8.62 30.95 -20.65
N THR A 81 8.59 29.89 -19.86
CA THR A 81 8.42 28.51 -20.29
C THR A 81 7.29 27.88 -19.50
N ALA A 82 6.52 27.00 -20.13
CA ALA A 82 5.48 26.20 -19.49
C ALA A 82 6.07 24.91 -18.95
N PHE A 83 6.13 24.78 -17.65
CA PHE A 83 6.50 23.54 -16.96
C PHE A 83 5.25 22.69 -16.74
N VAL A 84 5.32 21.44 -17.17
CA VAL A 84 4.19 20.52 -17.11
C VAL A 84 4.40 19.55 -15.94
N THR A 85 3.39 19.49 -15.07
CA THR A 85 3.31 18.49 -14.01
C THR A 85 1.97 17.75 -14.09
N GLY A 86 1.93 16.50 -13.62
CA GLY A 86 0.68 15.78 -13.71
C GLY A 86 0.70 14.40 -13.06
N SER A 87 -0.38 13.68 -13.29
CA SER A 87 -0.51 12.27 -12.88
C SER A 87 -1.17 11.47 -14.00
N ALA A 88 -0.70 10.26 -14.21
CA ALA A 88 -1.28 9.32 -15.14
C ALA A 88 -1.55 7.97 -14.47
N GLY A 89 -2.45 7.19 -15.02
CA GLY A 89 -2.50 5.77 -14.72
C GLY A 89 -1.49 5.00 -15.58
N ASN A 90 -1.44 3.69 -15.37
CA ASN A 90 -0.58 2.79 -16.12
C ASN A 90 -1.35 1.48 -16.41
N PRO A 91 -1.89 1.30 -17.61
CA PRO A 91 -2.62 0.10 -18.00
C PRO A 91 -1.74 -1.16 -18.01
N GLU A 92 -0.42 -1.02 -18.12
CA GLU A 92 0.53 -2.15 -18.14
C GLU A 92 0.87 -2.69 -16.74
N LEU A 93 0.25 -2.17 -15.68
CA LEU A 93 0.50 -2.64 -14.33
C LEU A 93 0.15 -4.12 -14.16
N ARG A 94 1.12 -4.85 -13.63
CA ARG A 94 0.92 -6.24 -13.22
C ARG A 94 0.50 -6.33 -11.76
N PRO A 95 -0.29 -7.34 -11.39
CA PRO A 95 -0.67 -7.56 -10.00
C PRO A 95 0.53 -7.67 -9.07
N TRP A 96 0.34 -7.32 -7.81
CA TRP A 96 1.26 -7.72 -6.77
C TRP A 96 1.26 -9.23 -6.66
N ARG A 97 2.43 -9.82 -6.55
CA ARG A 97 2.61 -11.25 -6.36
C ARG A 97 3.44 -11.50 -5.14
N ALA A 98 3.02 -12.46 -4.32
CA ALA A 98 3.76 -12.89 -3.16
C ALA A 98 3.74 -14.42 -3.02
N ASN A 99 4.83 -14.98 -2.49
CA ASN A 99 4.80 -16.31 -1.89
C ASN A 99 4.68 -16.13 -0.39
N ALA A 100 3.69 -16.77 0.21
CA ALA A 100 3.38 -16.67 1.63
C ALA A 100 3.58 -18.01 2.34
N LEU A 101 4.09 -17.96 3.56
CA LEU A 101 4.18 -19.07 4.50
C LEU A 101 3.66 -18.58 5.85
N ASP A 102 2.77 -19.35 6.44
CA ASP A 102 2.17 -19.11 7.75
C ASP A 102 2.27 -20.36 8.61
N LEU A 103 2.66 -20.20 9.87
CA LEU A 103 2.70 -21.26 10.88
C LEU A 103 2.03 -20.73 12.14
N THR A 104 0.96 -21.40 12.55
CA THR A 104 0.17 -20.99 13.71
C THR A 104 0.12 -22.12 14.75
N PHE A 105 0.31 -21.74 16.00
CA PHE A 105 0.13 -22.58 17.18
C PHE A 105 -1.03 -22.02 17.98
N GLU A 106 -2.01 -22.87 18.27
CA GLU A 106 -3.23 -22.49 19.00
C GLU A 106 -3.41 -23.42 20.21
N LYS A 107 -3.71 -22.83 21.36
CA LYS A 107 -4.08 -23.56 22.56
C LYS A 107 -5.40 -23.04 23.08
N TYR A 108 -6.30 -23.92 23.39
CA TYR A 108 -7.62 -23.62 23.92
C TYR A 108 -7.76 -24.13 25.33
N TRP A 109 -8.53 -23.40 26.18
CA TRP A 109 -8.84 -23.77 27.57
C TRP A 109 -10.32 -23.51 27.85
N GLY A 110 -11.01 -24.55 28.31
CA GLY A 110 -12.43 -24.42 28.64
C GLY A 110 -13.26 -23.85 27.49
N VAL A 111 -14.22 -23.02 27.84
CA VAL A 111 -15.18 -22.48 26.86
C VAL A 111 -14.73 -21.14 26.24
N LYS A 112 -13.93 -20.37 26.96
CA LYS A 112 -13.62 -18.97 26.57
C LYS A 112 -12.13 -18.68 26.38
N GLY A 113 -11.25 -19.53 26.86
CA GLY A 113 -9.81 -19.26 26.87
C GLY A 113 -9.14 -19.76 25.59
N TYR A 114 -8.32 -18.93 24.96
CA TYR A 114 -7.42 -19.35 23.91
C TYR A 114 -6.18 -18.46 23.83
N LEU A 115 -5.11 -19.01 23.29
CA LEU A 115 -3.90 -18.29 22.91
C LEU A 115 -3.44 -18.80 21.54
N ALA A 116 -3.18 -17.90 20.62
CA ALA A 116 -2.61 -18.20 19.32
C ALA A 116 -1.30 -17.45 19.12
N ALA A 117 -0.31 -18.15 18.58
CA ALA A 117 0.95 -17.55 18.12
C ALA A 117 1.12 -17.89 16.64
N GLN A 118 1.18 -16.86 15.80
CA GLN A 118 1.35 -17.00 14.35
C GLN A 118 2.69 -16.42 13.93
N PHE A 119 3.42 -17.17 13.12
CA PHE A 119 4.61 -16.74 12.41
C PHE A 119 4.25 -16.64 10.93
N PHE A 120 4.56 -15.53 10.30
CA PHE A 120 4.32 -15.35 8.89
C PHE A 120 5.55 -14.84 8.16
N TRP A 121 5.67 -15.26 6.91
CA TRP A 121 6.71 -14.80 6.01
C TRP A 121 6.16 -14.66 4.59
N LYS A 122 6.35 -13.50 3.97
CA LYS A 122 5.92 -13.21 2.61
C LYS A 122 7.09 -12.68 1.79
N ASP A 123 7.31 -13.30 0.65
CA ASP A 123 8.26 -12.86 -0.38
C ASP A 123 7.50 -12.17 -1.49
N LEU A 124 7.50 -10.84 -1.44
CA LEU A 124 6.85 -9.98 -2.43
C LEU A 124 7.69 -9.98 -3.70
N LYS A 125 7.14 -10.48 -4.79
CA LYS A 125 7.83 -10.51 -6.10
C LYS A 125 7.73 -9.17 -6.80
N THR A 126 6.59 -8.50 -6.67
CA THR A 126 6.34 -7.16 -7.18
C THR A 126 5.52 -6.38 -6.17
N TYR A 127 5.60 -5.07 -6.22
CA TYR A 127 4.63 -4.19 -5.56
C TYR A 127 4.46 -2.92 -6.40
N ILE A 128 3.34 -2.23 -6.24
CA ILE A 128 3.02 -1.03 -7.00
C ILE A 128 3.27 0.18 -6.11
N PHE A 129 3.94 1.18 -6.66
CA PHE A 129 4.19 2.46 -6.00
C PHE A 129 4.16 3.59 -7.03
N ASN A 130 3.89 4.80 -6.59
CA ASN A 130 3.91 5.97 -7.45
C ASN A 130 5.33 6.52 -7.58
N GLN A 131 5.72 6.83 -8.81
CA GLN A 131 7.00 7.43 -9.14
C GLN A 131 6.80 8.64 -10.05
N ASP A 132 7.55 9.72 -9.80
CA ASP A 132 7.62 10.84 -10.71
C ASP A 132 8.59 10.48 -11.85
N LEU A 133 8.07 10.51 -13.07
CA LEU A 133 8.84 10.26 -14.29
C LEU A 133 9.03 11.56 -15.04
N ALA A 134 10.25 11.80 -15.52
CA ALA A 134 10.54 12.86 -16.48
C ALA A 134 10.26 12.32 -17.89
N ILE A 135 9.19 12.80 -18.50
CA ILE A 135 8.74 12.39 -19.83
C ILE A 135 8.99 13.55 -20.80
N PRO A 136 9.60 13.32 -21.97
CA PRO A 136 9.73 14.38 -22.97
C PRO A 136 8.37 14.97 -23.32
N THR A 137 8.25 16.30 -23.26
CA THR A 137 6.99 16.99 -23.58
C THR A 137 6.52 16.76 -25.01
N SER A 138 7.45 16.47 -25.91
CA SER A 138 7.16 16.11 -27.29
C SER A 138 6.42 14.76 -27.48
N GLU A 139 6.48 13.90 -26.47
CA GLU A 139 5.80 12.59 -26.47
C GLU A 139 4.38 12.68 -25.85
N LEU A 140 4.01 13.85 -25.32
CA LEU A 140 2.74 14.04 -24.66
C LEU A 140 1.77 14.81 -25.56
N ALA A 141 0.51 14.37 -25.58
CA ALA A 141 -0.57 15.10 -26.24
C ALA A 141 -1.01 16.30 -25.37
N LEU A 142 -0.23 17.36 -25.37
CA LEU A 142 -0.48 18.57 -24.58
C LEU A 142 -1.28 19.59 -25.38
N SER A 143 -2.22 20.28 -24.73
CA SER A 143 -2.85 21.48 -25.30
C SER A 143 -1.81 22.61 -25.33
N PRO A 144 -1.89 23.55 -26.31
CA PRO A 144 -0.99 24.70 -26.36
C PRO A 144 -0.98 25.47 -25.04
N ALA A 145 0.21 25.75 -24.51
CA ALA A 145 0.35 26.58 -23.34
C ALA A 145 0.22 28.07 -23.74
N MET A 146 -0.70 28.78 -23.11
CA MET A 146 -0.95 30.21 -23.40
C MET A 146 -0.88 31.04 -22.12
N GLN A 147 -0.20 32.19 -22.19
CA GLN A 147 -0.16 33.17 -21.11
C GLN A 147 -0.34 34.55 -21.69
N GLY A 148 -1.30 35.32 -21.19
CA GLY A 148 -1.58 36.67 -21.68
C GLY A 148 -1.97 36.72 -23.16
N GLY A 149 -2.54 35.64 -23.72
CA GLY A 149 -2.92 35.56 -25.13
C GLY A 149 -1.79 35.13 -26.08
N SER A 150 -0.58 34.89 -25.58
CA SER A 150 0.57 34.46 -26.37
C SER A 150 0.91 33.00 -26.09
N LEU A 151 1.38 32.29 -27.14
CA LEU A 151 1.91 30.93 -26.99
C LEU A 151 3.21 30.95 -26.20
N VAL A 152 3.34 30.02 -25.29
CA VAL A 152 4.51 29.83 -24.42
C VAL A 152 5.13 28.48 -24.73
N PRO A 153 6.46 28.39 -24.96
CA PRO A 153 7.11 27.12 -25.21
C PRO A 153 7.05 26.21 -23.98
N PHE A 154 6.99 24.90 -24.20
CA PHE A 154 7.10 23.92 -23.13
C PHE A 154 8.55 23.69 -22.71
N ALA A 155 8.76 23.43 -21.44
CA ALA A 155 9.99 22.82 -20.95
C ALA A 155 10.20 21.46 -21.64
N PRO A 156 11.47 21.03 -21.86
CA PRO A 156 11.75 19.81 -22.60
C PRO A 156 11.18 18.54 -21.95
N PHE A 157 10.95 18.57 -20.65
CA PHE A 157 10.40 17.43 -19.89
C PHE A 157 9.22 17.87 -19.03
N ALA A 158 8.23 16.97 -18.94
CA ALA A 158 7.14 17.00 -17.98
C ALA A 158 7.46 16.08 -16.81
N ILE A 159 6.95 16.41 -15.63
CA ILE A 159 7.04 15.56 -14.45
C ILE A 159 5.69 14.95 -14.19
N ILE A 160 5.57 13.65 -14.47
CA ILE A 160 4.31 12.92 -14.38
C ILE A 160 4.43 11.84 -13.30
N ASN A 161 3.54 11.89 -12.32
CA ASN A 161 3.41 10.86 -11.28
C ASN A 161 2.64 9.66 -11.84
N VAL A 162 3.30 8.49 -11.87
CA VAL A 162 2.75 7.28 -12.49
C VAL A 162 2.92 6.09 -11.56
N PRO A 163 1.89 5.24 -11.38
CA PRO A 163 2.04 3.98 -10.66
C PRO A 163 2.86 2.99 -11.50
N ILE A 164 3.88 2.40 -10.88
CA ILE A 164 4.76 1.41 -11.53
C ILE A 164 4.97 0.18 -10.66
N ASN A 165 5.37 -0.93 -11.28
CA ASN A 165 5.76 -2.13 -10.57
C ASN A 165 7.20 -2.01 -10.05
N GLY A 166 7.38 -2.12 -8.73
CA GLY A 166 8.68 -2.19 -8.08
C GLY A 166 9.23 -3.61 -7.96
N GLN A 167 10.46 -3.71 -7.45
CA GLN A 167 11.20 -4.99 -7.35
C GLN A 167 10.70 -5.95 -6.26
N GLY A 168 9.75 -5.51 -5.41
CA GLY A 168 9.26 -6.33 -4.30
C GLY A 168 10.15 -6.30 -3.07
N GLY A 169 10.16 -7.41 -2.31
CA GLY A 169 10.87 -7.50 -1.05
C GLY A 169 10.33 -8.56 -0.11
N LYS A 170 10.56 -8.39 1.19
CA LYS A 170 10.14 -9.36 2.21
C LYS A 170 9.33 -8.68 3.31
N LEU A 171 8.32 -9.41 3.79
CA LEU A 171 7.50 -9.06 4.94
C LEU A 171 7.42 -10.29 5.85
N TYR A 172 7.76 -10.15 7.13
CA TYR A 172 7.69 -11.24 8.08
C TYR A 172 7.44 -10.73 9.49
N GLY A 173 6.93 -11.59 10.34
CA GLY A 173 6.64 -11.21 11.70
C GLY A 173 6.04 -12.31 12.53
N VAL A 174 5.63 -11.90 13.73
CA VAL A 174 4.98 -12.74 14.73
C VAL A 174 3.75 -12.02 15.24
N GLU A 175 2.66 -12.74 15.37
CA GLU A 175 1.42 -12.26 15.96
C GLU A 175 1.02 -13.16 17.13
N LEU A 176 0.72 -12.56 18.26
CA LEU A 176 0.14 -13.20 19.42
C LEU A 176 -1.28 -12.66 19.60
N ALA A 177 -2.26 -13.54 19.73
CA ALA A 177 -3.63 -13.15 20.01
C ALA A 177 -4.26 -14.13 20.99
N GLY A 178 -5.12 -13.64 21.85
CA GLY A 178 -5.76 -14.53 22.81
C GLY A 178 -6.80 -13.86 23.70
N THR A 179 -7.51 -14.73 24.38
CA THR A 179 -8.40 -14.40 25.51
C THR A 179 -8.03 -15.31 26.66
N LEU A 180 -7.64 -14.72 27.77
CA LEU A 180 -7.20 -15.42 28.98
C LEU A 180 -8.11 -15.05 30.14
N PRO A 181 -9.17 -15.84 30.42
CA PRO A 181 -9.93 -15.74 31.66
C PRO A 181 -9.03 -16.16 32.83
N PHE A 182 -8.87 -15.30 33.82
CA PHE A 182 -7.92 -15.54 34.91
C PHE A 182 -8.35 -16.71 35.81
N GLU A 183 -9.66 -16.97 35.92
CA GLU A 183 -10.21 -18.12 36.63
C GLU A 183 -9.65 -19.47 36.15
N THR A 184 -9.18 -19.56 34.89
CA THR A 184 -8.56 -20.74 34.35
C THR A 184 -7.23 -21.10 35.04
N PHE A 185 -6.52 -20.09 35.55
CA PHE A 185 -5.16 -20.24 36.07
C PHE A 185 -5.06 -19.91 37.58
N ILE A 186 -5.95 -19.02 38.08
CA ILE A 186 -5.88 -18.51 39.44
C ILE A 186 -7.27 -18.58 40.10
N PRO A 187 -7.51 -19.50 41.02
CA PRO A 187 -8.75 -19.54 41.80
C PRO A 187 -8.97 -18.23 42.55
N GLY A 188 -10.20 -17.73 42.54
CA GLY A 188 -10.57 -16.44 43.20
C GLY A 188 -10.57 -15.25 42.27
N LEU A 189 -10.15 -15.39 41.01
CA LEU A 189 -10.20 -14.33 39.99
C LEU A 189 -11.33 -14.55 38.96
N GLU A 190 -12.46 -15.11 39.42
CA GLU A 190 -13.62 -15.35 38.56
C GLU A 190 -14.15 -14.03 37.98
N GLY A 191 -14.39 -14.04 36.67
CA GLY A 191 -14.87 -12.91 35.91
C GLY A 191 -13.79 -11.93 35.44
N PHE A 192 -12.57 -12.01 35.96
CA PHE A 192 -11.45 -11.22 35.43
C PHE A 192 -10.79 -11.91 34.24
N GLY A 193 -10.31 -11.10 33.31
CA GLY A 193 -9.55 -11.61 32.19
C GLY A 193 -8.96 -10.51 31.32
N VAL A 194 -8.18 -10.96 30.36
CA VAL A 194 -7.58 -10.11 29.32
C VAL A 194 -7.83 -10.72 27.95
N THR A 195 -8.14 -9.87 26.98
CA THR A 195 -8.25 -10.24 25.56
C THR A 195 -7.50 -9.25 24.72
N GLY A 196 -6.90 -9.73 23.62
CA GLY A 196 -6.20 -8.83 22.73
C GLY A 196 -5.15 -9.53 21.87
N GLY A 197 -4.29 -8.71 21.28
CA GLY A 197 -3.19 -9.18 20.47
C GLY A 197 -2.04 -8.20 20.39
N VAL A 198 -0.87 -8.77 20.10
CA VAL A 198 0.37 -8.04 19.86
C VAL A 198 0.96 -8.56 18.55
N SER A 199 1.28 -7.66 17.63
CA SER A 199 2.00 -8.02 16.41
C SER A 199 3.33 -7.30 16.30
N TYR A 200 4.33 -8.03 15.84
CA TYR A 200 5.62 -7.52 15.43
C TYR A 200 5.83 -7.82 13.95
N THR A 201 5.96 -6.78 13.14
CA THR A 201 6.12 -6.89 11.69
C THR A 201 7.38 -6.20 11.24
N LYS A 202 8.18 -6.87 10.42
CA LYS A 202 9.34 -6.30 9.75
C LYS A 202 9.19 -6.46 8.24
N SER A 203 9.37 -5.37 7.52
CA SER A 203 9.34 -5.36 6.07
C SER A 203 10.60 -4.73 5.51
N LYS A 204 11.01 -5.18 4.33
CA LYS A 204 12.12 -4.63 3.57
C LYS A 204 11.77 -4.78 2.09
N ILE A 205 11.45 -3.67 1.46
CA ILE A 205 11.14 -3.59 0.03
C ILE A 205 12.19 -2.74 -0.67
N ARG A 206 12.35 -2.97 -1.98
CA ARG A 206 13.17 -2.13 -2.86
C ARG A 206 12.27 -1.59 -3.97
N PRO A 207 11.85 -0.32 -3.90
CA PRO A 207 11.02 0.29 -4.94
C PRO A 207 11.68 0.24 -6.32
N SER A 208 12.92 0.69 -6.39
CA SER A 208 13.70 0.75 -7.63
C SER A 208 15.11 0.17 -7.40
N PRO A 209 15.80 -0.34 -8.45
CA PRO A 209 17.18 -0.80 -8.35
C PRO A 209 18.13 0.24 -7.73
N ASN A 210 17.88 1.52 -8.03
CA ASN A 210 18.73 2.63 -7.63
C ASN A 210 18.35 3.26 -6.27
N GLN A 211 17.30 2.74 -5.61
CA GLN A 211 16.87 3.23 -4.30
C GLN A 211 17.28 2.27 -3.18
N PRO A 212 17.67 2.79 -2.00
CA PRO A 212 17.95 1.94 -0.86
C PRO A 212 16.69 1.22 -0.40
N PRO A 213 16.83 0.01 0.16
CA PRO A 213 15.69 -0.71 0.71
C PRO A 213 15.01 0.10 1.82
N SER A 214 13.68 0.06 1.83
CA SER A 214 12.84 0.75 2.82
C SER A 214 11.81 -0.18 3.45
N ALA A 215 11.20 0.24 4.54
CA ALA A 215 10.03 -0.44 5.08
C ALA A 215 8.83 -0.22 4.15
N LEU A 216 7.94 -1.21 4.09
CA LEU A 216 6.69 -1.11 3.34
C LEU A 216 5.80 -0.02 3.96
N PRO A 217 5.32 0.96 3.19
CA PRO A 217 4.43 2.00 3.70
C PRO A 217 3.17 1.43 4.34
N GLY A 218 2.67 2.09 5.37
CA GLY A 218 1.47 1.68 6.09
C GLY A 218 1.68 0.61 7.17
N TYR A 219 2.84 -0.05 7.23
CA TYR A 219 3.14 -1.09 8.22
C TYR A 219 3.93 -0.56 9.40
N SER A 220 3.36 -0.70 10.60
CA SER A 220 4.05 -0.42 11.86
C SER A 220 4.82 -1.64 12.33
N LYS A 221 5.96 -1.39 13.00
CA LYS A 221 6.78 -2.47 13.56
C LYS A 221 6.07 -3.17 14.71
N TRP A 222 5.37 -2.41 15.57
CA TRP A 222 4.60 -2.91 16.70
C TRP A 222 3.17 -2.42 16.64
N VAL A 223 2.22 -3.33 16.85
CA VAL A 223 0.81 -3.02 17.06
C VAL A 223 0.35 -3.82 18.27
N VAL A 224 -0.27 -3.15 19.24
CA VAL A 224 -0.81 -3.75 20.47
C VAL A 224 -2.25 -3.32 20.62
N ASN A 225 -3.13 -4.29 20.81
CA ASN A 225 -4.53 -4.06 21.17
C ASN A 225 -4.85 -5.00 22.33
N THR A 226 -5.15 -4.45 23.51
CA THR A 226 -5.40 -5.24 24.70
C THR A 226 -6.57 -4.66 25.47
N THR A 227 -7.43 -5.50 25.98
CA THR A 227 -8.56 -5.14 26.81
C THR A 227 -8.56 -6.00 28.06
N ALA A 228 -8.41 -5.39 29.22
CA ALA A 228 -8.70 -6.02 30.49
C ALA A 228 -10.20 -5.91 30.77
N TYR A 229 -10.79 -6.96 31.34
CA TYR A 229 -12.20 -6.98 31.65
C TYR A 229 -12.48 -7.63 33.00
N TYR A 230 -13.59 -7.22 33.59
CA TYR A 230 -14.25 -7.92 34.70
C TYR A 230 -15.72 -8.10 34.36
N GLU A 231 -16.21 -9.33 34.41
CA GLU A 231 -17.57 -9.69 34.06
C GLU A 231 -18.11 -10.76 35.02
N ARG A 232 -18.97 -10.36 35.94
CA ARG A 232 -19.60 -11.27 36.93
C ARG A 232 -20.92 -10.73 37.42
N GLY A 233 -21.92 -11.62 37.58
CA GLY A 233 -23.19 -11.26 38.26
C GLY A 233 -23.99 -10.14 37.57
N GLY A 234 -23.91 -10.01 36.25
CA GLY A 234 -24.56 -8.93 35.49
C GLY A 234 -23.76 -7.62 35.43
N PHE A 235 -22.63 -7.51 36.15
CA PHE A 235 -21.74 -6.37 36.09
C PHE A 235 -20.61 -6.61 35.10
N ASN A 236 -20.33 -5.60 34.28
CA ASN A 236 -19.27 -5.63 33.25
C ASN A 236 -18.51 -4.31 33.22
N ILE A 237 -17.18 -4.37 33.33
CA ILE A 237 -16.29 -3.23 33.16
C ILE A 237 -15.12 -3.63 32.26
N ARG A 238 -14.69 -2.75 31.36
CA ARG A 238 -13.60 -3.00 30.43
C ARG A 238 -12.69 -1.79 30.31
N ALA A 239 -11.39 -2.04 30.21
CA ALA A 239 -10.38 -1.03 29.93
C ALA A 239 -9.54 -1.49 28.74
N SER A 240 -9.44 -0.67 27.69
CA SER A 240 -8.74 -1.03 26.47
C SER A 240 -7.53 -0.12 26.25
N LEU A 241 -6.41 -0.75 25.86
CA LEU A 241 -5.20 -0.08 25.40
C LEU A 241 -5.01 -0.40 23.92
N ARG A 242 -4.73 0.63 23.13
CA ARG A 242 -4.37 0.51 21.73
C ARG A 242 -3.08 1.28 21.46
N HIS A 243 -2.07 0.60 20.96
CA HIS A 243 -0.79 1.21 20.62
C HIS A 243 -0.35 0.78 19.21
N ARG A 244 0.24 1.72 18.48
CA ARG A 244 0.85 1.48 17.18
C ARG A 244 2.14 2.29 17.09
N SER A 245 3.26 1.64 16.78
CA SER A 245 4.52 2.35 16.56
C SER A 245 4.47 3.20 15.29
N SER A 246 5.39 4.17 15.18
CA SER A 246 5.56 4.98 13.96
C SER A 246 5.74 4.09 12.71
N PHE A 247 5.30 4.59 11.57
CA PHE A 247 5.39 3.91 10.29
C PHE A 247 5.61 4.93 9.16
N ILE A 248 6.10 4.44 8.02
CA ILE A 248 6.21 5.25 6.80
C ILE A 248 4.81 5.40 6.23
N GLY A 249 4.28 6.63 6.17
CA GLY A 249 2.95 6.91 5.64
C GLY A 249 2.91 6.77 4.14
N GLU A 250 3.83 7.43 3.46
CA GLU A 250 3.92 7.47 2.01
C GLU A 250 5.37 7.65 1.56
N VAL A 251 5.69 7.14 0.37
CA VAL A 251 6.96 7.40 -0.31
C VAL A 251 6.60 8.00 -1.65
N SER A 252 6.86 9.28 -1.83
CA SER A 252 6.53 10.01 -3.05
C SER A 252 7.64 11.02 -3.41
N GLY A 253 7.69 11.42 -4.69
CA GLY A 253 8.55 12.48 -5.19
C GLY A 253 9.95 12.05 -5.61
N PHE A 254 10.64 12.93 -6.30
CA PHE A 254 12.03 12.75 -6.79
C PHE A 254 13.03 12.49 -5.67
N ALA A 255 12.83 13.09 -4.51
CA ALA A 255 13.74 13.03 -3.37
C ALA A 255 13.43 11.88 -2.41
N ALA A 256 12.56 10.94 -2.77
CA ALA A 256 12.11 9.86 -1.89
C ALA A 256 11.74 10.37 -0.47
N ASN A 257 11.01 11.47 -0.41
CA ASN A 257 10.58 12.06 0.84
C ASN A 257 9.70 11.08 1.61
N ARG A 258 10.22 10.61 2.74
CA ARG A 258 9.53 9.68 3.63
C ARG A 258 8.71 10.46 4.64
N VAL A 259 7.40 10.42 4.50
CA VAL A 259 6.51 10.96 5.53
C VAL A 259 6.36 9.94 6.64
N HIS A 260 6.94 10.21 7.80
CA HIS A 260 6.72 9.43 9.01
C HIS A 260 5.43 9.89 9.69
N ARG A 261 4.49 8.97 9.88
CA ARG A 261 3.32 9.19 10.71
C ARG A 261 3.56 8.57 12.07
N ASN A 262 3.56 9.40 13.10
CA ASN A 262 3.57 8.94 14.49
C ASN A 262 2.13 8.59 14.87
N ALA A 263 1.92 7.37 15.36
CA ALA A 263 0.67 7.04 16.03
C ALA A 263 0.64 7.82 17.36
N ARG A 264 -0.43 8.56 17.58
CA ARG A 264 -0.77 9.06 18.92
C ARG A 264 -1.75 8.06 19.52
N ALA A 265 -1.43 7.58 20.73
CA ALA A 265 -2.34 6.79 21.55
C ALA A 265 -3.49 7.65 22.03
#